data_dbc0e3a3ffecab36fe232dbf3fdfb966
#
_entry.id   dbc0e3a3ffecab36fe232dbf3fdfb966
#
_cell.length_a   1.000
_cell.length_b   1.000
_cell.length_c   1.000
_cell.angle_alpha   90.00
_cell.angle_beta   90.00
_cell.angle_gamma   90.00
#
_symmetry.space_group_name_H-M   'P 1'
#
loop_
_entity.id
_entity.type
_entity.pdbx_description
1 polymer ?
#
loop_
_entity_poly.entity_id
_entity_poly.type
_entity_poly.pdbx_seq_one_letter_code
_entity_poly.pdbx_strand_id
1 'polypeptide(L)'
;MRRAVLLTGLLLLAPVPLRADALTDVRAGLDRVSSSASVRVRVEISRTETEKDKPKGPAKKGEAVVEHGPSGLSVHVEPEWLPKAGTRAERKKQEEATVRLDPGEALNLVDPGTEIRQFLDGATLVSDRTEPFEGRSVRIVVLHPVPDIDEEDRKSVKRYEDTVTLRLDADGVPITLARTLDIKVSKMLISFTVSHRESRRFTRHAGRLVTVSATEESQGSGLGQSGGSTTRWTVTPL
;
A
#
# COMPACT_ATOMS: atom_id res chain seq x y z
N MET A 1 -35.25 54.05 -38.87
CA MET A 1 -35.80 52.86 -38.16
C MET A 1 -34.75 51.77 -38.10
N ARG A 2 -34.09 51.57 -36.97
CA ARG A 2 -33.06 50.53 -36.73
C ARG A 2 -33.70 49.45 -35.87
N ARG A 3 -33.83 48.22 -36.45
CA ARG A 3 -34.33 47.05 -35.74
C ARG A 3 -33.13 46.41 -34.96
N ALA A 4 -33.20 46.41 -33.63
CA ALA A 4 -32.31 45.67 -32.77
C ALA A 4 -32.76 44.18 -32.74
N VAL A 5 -31.87 43.26 -33.14
CA VAL A 5 -32.06 41.81 -33.01
C VAL A 5 -31.46 41.41 -31.65
N LEU A 6 -32.32 41.04 -30.69
CA LEU A 6 -31.93 40.43 -29.43
C LEU A 6 -31.63 38.95 -29.70
N LEU A 7 -30.36 38.57 -29.66
CA LEU A 7 -29.91 37.17 -29.61
C LEU A 7 -30.00 36.67 -28.15
N THR A 8 -31.04 35.90 -27.86
CA THR A 8 -31.19 35.20 -26.58
C THR A 8 -30.31 33.94 -26.62
N GLY A 9 -29.15 34.05 -25.99
CA GLY A 9 -28.25 32.88 -25.83
C GLY A 9 -28.86 31.89 -24.83
N LEU A 10 -29.33 30.75 -25.32
CA LEU A 10 -29.76 29.60 -24.52
C LEU A 10 -28.50 28.90 -23.99
N LEU A 11 -28.11 29.16 -22.75
CA LEU A 11 -27.07 28.38 -22.05
C LEU A 11 -27.64 26.98 -21.81
N LEU A 12 -27.24 26.05 -22.63
CA LEU A 12 -27.42 24.61 -22.39
C LEU A 12 -26.55 24.23 -21.19
N LEU A 13 -27.11 24.18 -19.99
CA LEU A 13 -26.57 23.51 -18.83
C LEU A 13 -26.48 22.02 -19.18
N ALA A 14 -25.30 21.57 -19.63
CA ALA A 14 -25.02 20.16 -19.76
C ALA A 14 -25.22 19.53 -18.37
N PRO A 15 -26.00 18.43 -18.24
CA PRO A 15 -26.14 17.73 -16.98
C PRO A 15 -24.73 17.30 -16.56
N VAL A 16 -24.25 17.83 -15.42
CA VAL A 16 -23.06 17.29 -14.77
C VAL A 16 -23.41 15.83 -14.46
N PRO A 17 -22.71 14.84 -15.06
CA PRO A 17 -22.99 13.47 -14.71
C PRO A 17 -22.86 13.33 -13.21
N LEU A 18 -23.91 12.79 -12.53
CA LEU A 18 -23.78 12.35 -11.14
C LEU A 18 -22.57 11.41 -11.12
N ARG A 19 -21.44 11.91 -10.63
CA ARG A 19 -20.28 11.06 -10.40
C ARG A 19 -20.74 10.03 -9.38
N ALA A 20 -20.81 8.77 -9.80
CA ALA A 20 -20.87 7.66 -8.88
C ALA A 20 -19.78 7.90 -7.84
N ASP A 21 -20.10 7.65 -6.57
CA ASP A 21 -19.15 7.84 -5.48
C ASP A 21 -17.83 7.15 -5.84
N ALA A 22 -16.73 7.90 -5.87
CA ALA A 22 -15.42 7.39 -6.25
C ALA A 22 -15.03 6.11 -5.51
N LEU A 23 -15.44 6.00 -4.23
CA LEU A 23 -15.17 4.81 -3.42
C LEU A 23 -15.98 3.60 -3.88
N THR A 24 -17.21 3.82 -4.35
CA THR A 24 -18.05 2.78 -4.95
C THR A 24 -17.43 2.26 -6.25
N ASP A 25 -16.89 3.13 -7.08
CA ASP A 25 -16.23 2.73 -8.33
C ASP A 25 -14.97 1.91 -8.07
N VAL A 26 -14.17 2.27 -7.05
CA VAL A 26 -13.00 1.48 -6.64
C VAL A 26 -13.44 0.09 -6.17
N ARG A 27 -14.49 -0.01 -5.35
CA ARG A 27 -15.03 -1.31 -4.90
C ARG A 27 -15.47 -2.17 -6.08
N ALA A 28 -16.22 -1.59 -7.02
CA ALA A 28 -16.63 -2.29 -8.24
C ALA A 28 -15.44 -2.74 -9.11
N GLY A 29 -14.38 -1.93 -9.17
CA GLY A 29 -13.11 -2.30 -9.82
C GLY A 29 -12.45 -3.50 -9.16
N LEU A 30 -12.39 -3.51 -7.83
CA LEU A 30 -11.84 -4.63 -7.05
C LEU A 30 -12.67 -5.92 -7.22
N ASP A 31 -14.00 -5.81 -7.33
CA ASP A 31 -14.88 -6.98 -7.54
C ASP A 31 -14.63 -7.65 -8.88
N ARG A 32 -14.24 -6.89 -9.93
CA ARG A 32 -13.87 -7.44 -11.25
C ARG A 32 -12.58 -8.26 -11.23
N VAL A 33 -11.75 -8.10 -10.20
CA VAL A 33 -10.46 -8.79 -10.05
C VAL A 33 -10.39 -9.64 -8.79
N SER A 34 -11.54 -10.12 -8.31
CA SER A 34 -11.69 -10.99 -7.13
C SER A 34 -11.98 -12.45 -7.52
N SER A 35 -11.15 -13.02 -8.42
CA SER A 35 -11.27 -14.43 -8.82
C SER A 35 -10.88 -15.35 -7.67
N SER A 36 -11.50 -16.55 -7.61
CA SER A 36 -11.08 -17.64 -6.71
C SER A 36 -9.94 -18.49 -7.29
N ALA A 37 -9.44 -18.17 -8.48
CA ALA A 37 -8.32 -18.89 -9.09
C ALA A 37 -7.07 -18.84 -8.19
N SER A 38 -6.31 -19.92 -8.16
CA SER A 38 -5.02 -19.94 -7.46
C SER A 38 -4.03 -19.02 -8.15
N VAL A 39 -3.29 -18.28 -7.34
CA VAL A 39 -2.17 -17.44 -7.77
C VAL A 39 -0.92 -17.94 -7.11
N ARG A 40 0.15 -18.07 -7.89
CA ARG A 40 1.47 -18.44 -7.42
C ARG A 40 2.47 -17.40 -7.87
N VAL A 41 3.29 -16.89 -6.94
CA VAL A 41 4.27 -15.85 -7.20
C VAL A 41 5.59 -16.16 -6.52
N ARG A 42 6.69 -15.68 -7.12
CA ARG A 42 7.99 -15.60 -6.47
C ARG A 42 8.14 -14.20 -5.89
N VAL A 43 8.59 -14.11 -4.66
CA VAL A 43 8.80 -12.86 -3.91
C VAL A 43 10.27 -12.76 -3.53
N GLU A 44 10.94 -11.72 -4.02
CA GLU A 44 12.27 -11.32 -3.57
C GLU A 44 12.14 -10.15 -2.61
N ILE A 45 12.85 -10.20 -1.48
CA ILE A 45 12.77 -9.21 -0.41
C ILE A 45 14.15 -8.63 -0.16
N SER A 46 14.21 -7.32 0.02
CA SER A 46 15.41 -6.62 0.48
C SER A 46 15.03 -5.62 1.56
N ARG A 47 15.66 -5.70 2.73
CA ARG A 47 15.43 -4.79 3.87
C ARG A 47 16.73 -4.15 4.32
N THR A 48 16.71 -2.81 4.42
CA THR A 48 17.77 -2.01 5.02
C THR A 48 17.27 -1.38 6.30
N GLU A 49 18.11 -1.32 7.33
CA GLU A 49 17.82 -0.65 8.59
C GLU A 49 18.72 0.56 8.74
N THR A 50 18.22 1.61 9.37
CA THR A 50 18.98 2.82 9.68
C THR A 50 18.89 3.15 11.17
N GLU A 51 19.95 3.73 11.70
CA GLU A 51 20.01 4.29 13.04
C GLU A 51 20.67 5.65 12.96
N LYS A 52 20.01 6.70 13.46
CA LYS A 52 20.45 8.10 13.31
C LYS A 52 20.80 8.45 11.86
N ASP A 53 19.90 8.05 10.93
CA ASP A 53 20.01 8.27 9.47
C ASP A 53 21.20 7.61 8.78
N LYS A 54 21.88 6.68 9.46
CA LYS A 54 23.00 5.90 8.90
C LYS A 54 22.59 4.43 8.72
N PRO A 55 23.07 3.75 7.69
CA PRO A 55 22.83 2.32 7.53
C PRO A 55 23.34 1.53 8.75
N LYS A 56 22.49 0.66 9.28
CA LYS A 56 22.80 -0.25 10.40
C LYS A 56 23.20 -1.63 9.87
N GLY A 57 24.28 -1.69 9.11
CA GLY A 57 24.77 -2.95 8.53
C GLY A 57 24.34 -3.16 7.08
N PRO A 58 24.66 -4.33 6.51
CA PRO A 58 24.29 -4.69 5.15
C PRO A 58 22.79 -4.92 5.00
N ALA A 59 22.28 -4.80 3.76
CA ALA A 59 20.89 -5.14 3.46
C ALA A 59 20.63 -6.64 3.73
N LYS A 60 19.55 -6.93 4.43
CA LYS A 60 19.03 -8.28 4.59
C LYS A 60 18.25 -8.66 3.34
N LYS A 61 18.33 -9.92 2.93
CA LYS A 61 17.63 -10.42 1.74
C LYS A 61 16.85 -11.69 2.08
N GLY A 62 15.84 -11.98 1.27
CA GLY A 62 15.06 -13.19 1.36
C GLY A 62 14.34 -13.49 0.06
N GLU A 63 13.95 -14.74 -0.12
CA GLU A 63 13.15 -15.19 -1.25
C GLU A 63 12.14 -16.22 -0.76
N ALA A 64 10.94 -16.18 -1.32
CA ALA A 64 9.88 -17.13 -1.04
C ALA A 64 9.00 -17.33 -2.27
N VAL A 65 8.37 -18.49 -2.36
CA VAL A 65 7.24 -18.73 -3.27
C VAL A 65 5.96 -18.66 -2.44
N VAL A 66 5.05 -17.81 -2.85
CA VAL A 66 3.74 -17.61 -2.22
C VAL A 66 2.67 -18.17 -3.14
N GLU A 67 1.79 -18.98 -2.59
CA GLU A 67 0.60 -19.47 -3.29
C GLU A 67 -0.63 -19.14 -2.47
N HIS A 68 -1.68 -18.61 -3.14
CA HIS A 68 -2.95 -18.30 -2.54
C HIS A 68 -4.08 -18.74 -3.46
N GLY A 69 -5.02 -19.49 -2.91
CA GLY A 69 -6.17 -20.03 -3.65
C GLY A 69 -7.25 -20.55 -2.71
N PRO A 70 -8.16 -21.40 -3.20
CA PRO A 70 -9.26 -21.96 -2.39
C PRO A 70 -8.80 -22.76 -1.15
N SER A 71 -7.59 -23.29 -1.17
CA SER A 71 -6.98 -24.00 -0.04
C SER A 71 -6.32 -23.08 0.99
N GLY A 72 -6.36 -21.75 0.76
CA GLY A 72 -5.73 -20.75 1.62
C GLY A 72 -4.38 -20.26 1.10
N LEU A 73 -3.63 -19.61 2.01
CA LEU A 73 -2.29 -19.07 1.77
C LEU A 73 -1.23 -20.08 2.17
N SER A 74 -0.24 -20.29 1.32
CA SER A 74 1.00 -21.00 1.67
C SER A 74 2.23 -20.18 1.29
N VAL A 75 3.26 -20.23 2.14
CA VAL A 75 4.53 -19.53 1.92
C VAL A 75 5.66 -20.57 2.01
N HIS A 76 6.35 -20.78 0.90
CA HIS A 76 7.46 -21.71 0.79
C HIS A 76 8.77 -20.91 0.68
N VAL A 77 9.61 -21.00 1.71
CA VAL A 77 10.95 -20.42 1.70
C VAL A 77 11.88 -21.35 0.95
N GLU A 78 12.60 -20.83 -0.03
CA GLU A 78 13.58 -21.62 -0.79
C GLU A 78 14.67 -22.18 0.15
N PRO A 79 15.16 -23.42 -0.08
CA PRO A 79 16.10 -24.08 0.83
C PRO A 79 17.39 -23.30 1.11
N GLU A 80 17.84 -22.51 0.17
CA GLU A 80 19.04 -21.67 0.31
C GLU A 80 18.88 -20.54 1.33
N TRP A 81 17.64 -20.11 1.61
CA TRP A 81 17.30 -19.09 2.60
C TRP A 81 16.95 -19.67 3.97
N LEU A 82 16.89 -21.01 4.09
CA LEU A 82 16.69 -21.67 5.37
C LEU A 82 18.02 -21.70 6.16
N PRO A 83 17.96 -21.64 7.49
CA PRO A 83 19.14 -21.78 8.34
C PRO A 83 19.86 -23.11 8.05
N LYS A 84 21.10 -23.02 7.58
CA LYS A 84 21.94 -24.20 7.33
C LYS A 84 22.43 -24.79 8.64
N ALA A 85 22.71 -26.11 8.64
CA ALA A 85 23.41 -26.72 9.74
C ALA A 85 24.80 -26.08 9.91
N GLY A 86 25.11 -25.63 11.14
CA GLY A 86 26.36 -24.96 11.43
C GLY A 86 26.47 -24.59 12.91
N THR A 87 27.55 -23.94 13.27
CA THR A 87 27.77 -23.41 14.63
C THR A 87 26.72 -22.36 14.99
N ARG A 88 26.54 -22.10 16.30
CA ARG A 88 25.64 -21.04 16.78
C ARG A 88 25.98 -19.67 16.18
N ALA A 89 27.27 -19.36 15.99
CA ALA A 89 27.73 -18.09 15.43
C ALA A 89 27.35 -17.96 13.93
N GLU A 90 27.51 -19.04 13.15
CA GLU A 90 27.14 -19.06 11.74
C GLU A 90 25.63 -18.92 11.53
N ARG A 91 24.83 -19.63 12.34
CA ARG A 91 23.37 -19.50 12.32
C ARG A 91 22.92 -18.07 12.65
N LYS A 92 23.48 -17.48 13.71
CA LYS A 92 23.19 -16.09 14.08
C LYS A 92 23.52 -15.11 12.95
N LYS A 93 24.69 -15.26 12.31
CA LYS A 93 25.10 -14.42 11.17
C LYS A 93 24.14 -14.57 9.96
N GLN A 94 23.67 -15.79 9.71
CA GLN A 94 22.69 -16.03 8.65
C GLN A 94 21.32 -15.42 8.99
N GLU A 95 20.83 -15.59 10.21
CA GLU A 95 19.59 -14.96 10.67
C GLU A 95 19.65 -13.41 10.60
N GLU A 96 20.80 -12.83 10.95
CA GLU A 96 21.03 -11.38 10.82
C GLU A 96 21.05 -10.89 9.36
N ALA A 97 21.43 -11.74 8.41
CA ALA A 97 21.51 -11.43 6.98
C ALA A 97 20.22 -11.72 6.21
N THR A 98 19.27 -12.45 6.81
CA THR A 98 18.06 -12.93 6.15
C THR A 98 16.84 -12.16 6.65
N VAL A 99 15.93 -11.85 5.73
CA VAL A 99 14.57 -11.36 6.04
C VAL A 99 13.58 -12.45 5.65
N ARG A 100 12.59 -12.69 6.50
CA ARG A 100 11.50 -13.63 6.22
C ARG A 100 10.24 -12.87 5.87
N LEU A 101 9.47 -13.41 4.94
CA LEU A 101 8.16 -12.90 4.58
C LEU A 101 7.16 -13.30 5.67
N ASP A 102 6.51 -12.32 6.27
CA ASP A 102 5.40 -12.55 7.18
C ASP A 102 4.14 -13.01 6.41
N PRO A 103 3.30 -13.91 6.96
CA PRO A 103 2.08 -14.35 6.29
C PRO A 103 1.11 -13.23 5.94
N GLY A 104 1.00 -12.19 6.78
CA GLY A 104 0.17 -11.01 6.48
C GLY A 104 0.73 -10.20 5.31
N GLU A 105 2.05 -9.95 5.29
CA GLU A 105 2.73 -9.34 4.15
C GLU A 105 2.54 -10.19 2.87
N ALA A 106 2.71 -11.51 2.98
CA ALA A 106 2.50 -12.43 1.85
C ALA A 106 1.09 -12.33 1.28
N LEU A 107 0.06 -12.27 2.15
CA LEU A 107 -1.33 -12.11 1.72
C LEU A 107 -1.54 -10.79 0.98
N ASN A 108 -1.01 -9.69 1.50
CA ASN A 108 -1.12 -8.36 0.89
C ASN A 108 -0.40 -8.26 -0.47
N LEU A 109 0.57 -9.13 -0.75
CA LEU A 109 1.22 -9.22 -2.06
C LEU A 109 0.37 -9.97 -3.09
N VAL A 110 -0.36 -11.04 -2.68
CA VAL A 110 -1.14 -11.90 -3.59
C VAL A 110 -2.64 -11.60 -3.60
N ASP A 111 -3.14 -10.85 -2.62
CA ASP A 111 -4.52 -10.36 -2.52
C ASP A 111 -4.60 -8.96 -1.90
N PRO A 112 -4.00 -7.95 -2.55
CA PRO A 112 -4.03 -6.57 -2.06
C PRO A 112 -5.44 -5.98 -2.04
N GLY A 113 -6.38 -6.58 -2.76
CA GLY A 113 -7.78 -6.14 -2.81
C GLY A 113 -8.46 -6.12 -1.46
N THR A 114 -8.14 -7.09 -0.58
CA THR A 114 -8.68 -7.17 0.78
C THR A 114 -8.26 -5.96 1.62
N GLU A 115 -6.97 -5.61 1.63
CA GLU A 115 -6.46 -4.46 2.36
C GLU A 115 -6.97 -3.13 1.78
N ILE A 116 -7.03 -3.01 0.44
CA ILE A 116 -7.59 -1.81 -0.19
C ILE A 116 -9.05 -1.60 0.22
N ARG A 117 -9.87 -2.66 0.31
CA ARG A 117 -11.25 -2.56 0.83
C ARG A 117 -11.28 -2.05 2.26
N GLN A 118 -10.38 -2.49 3.13
CA GLN A 118 -10.29 -1.99 4.50
C GLN A 118 -10.00 -0.48 4.53
N PHE A 119 -9.13 0.02 3.66
CA PHE A 119 -8.89 1.46 3.54
C PHE A 119 -10.13 2.23 3.06
N LEU A 120 -11.00 1.60 2.26
CA LEU A 120 -12.22 2.23 1.77
C LEU A 120 -13.37 2.24 2.81
N ASP A 121 -13.28 1.39 3.83
CA ASP A 121 -14.35 1.25 4.82
C ASP A 121 -14.37 2.46 5.76
N GLY A 122 -15.45 3.24 5.65
CA GLY A 122 -15.64 4.46 6.42
C GLY A 122 -14.70 5.62 6.03
N ALA A 123 -13.88 5.47 4.99
CA ALA A 123 -12.94 6.49 4.56
C ALA A 123 -13.62 7.79 4.11
N THR A 124 -12.92 8.90 4.33
CA THR A 124 -13.30 10.20 3.78
C THR A 124 -12.61 10.43 2.45
N LEU A 125 -13.38 10.69 1.39
CA LEU A 125 -12.85 11.08 0.08
C LEU A 125 -12.28 12.51 0.16
N VAL A 126 -10.99 12.65 -0.17
CA VAL A 126 -10.28 13.94 -0.20
C VAL A 126 -10.34 14.55 -1.61
N SER A 127 -10.02 13.77 -2.62
CA SER A 127 -10.07 14.19 -4.01
C SER A 127 -10.29 13.05 -4.98
N ASP A 128 -10.92 13.39 -6.10
CA ASP A 128 -11.14 12.52 -7.25
C ASP A 128 -10.85 13.34 -8.50
N ARG A 129 -9.79 12.98 -9.22
CA ARG A 129 -9.31 13.72 -10.38
C ARG A 129 -8.69 12.79 -11.41
N THR A 130 -8.50 13.30 -12.61
CA THR A 130 -7.85 12.58 -13.69
C THR A 130 -6.53 13.26 -14.04
N GLU A 131 -5.46 12.49 -14.16
CA GLU A 131 -4.12 12.98 -14.49
C GLU A 131 -3.42 12.07 -15.50
N PRO A 132 -2.45 12.60 -16.27
CA PRO A 132 -1.57 11.77 -17.09
C PRO A 132 -0.65 10.91 -16.19
N PHE A 133 -0.53 9.62 -16.51
CA PHE A 133 0.38 8.70 -15.85
C PHE A 133 0.89 7.67 -16.87
N GLU A 134 2.19 7.58 -17.07
CA GLU A 134 2.83 6.66 -18.03
C GLU A 134 2.20 6.73 -19.44
N GLY A 135 1.93 7.96 -19.93
CA GLY A 135 1.40 8.20 -21.28
C GLY A 135 -0.10 7.93 -21.47
N ARG A 136 -0.83 7.61 -20.41
CA ARG A 136 -2.29 7.40 -20.42
C ARG A 136 -2.97 8.25 -19.35
N SER A 137 -4.26 8.51 -19.56
CA SER A 137 -5.09 9.19 -18.56
C SER A 137 -5.53 8.17 -17.52
N VAL A 138 -5.29 8.46 -16.24
CA VAL A 138 -5.70 7.63 -15.10
C VAL A 138 -6.51 8.45 -14.12
N ARG A 139 -7.46 7.81 -13.45
CA ARG A 139 -8.19 8.41 -12.33
C ARG A 139 -7.38 8.28 -11.05
N ILE A 140 -7.29 9.34 -10.28
CA ILE A 140 -6.62 9.38 -8.99
C ILE A 140 -7.66 9.64 -7.92
N VAL A 141 -7.77 8.71 -6.97
CA VAL A 141 -8.62 8.81 -5.79
C VAL A 141 -7.73 8.95 -4.56
N VAL A 142 -7.92 10.04 -3.81
CA VAL A 142 -7.22 10.30 -2.55
C VAL A 142 -8.22 10.21 -1.43
N LEU A 143 -7.89 9.48 -0.38
CA LEU A 143 -8.76 9.26 0.77
C LEU A 143 -8.00 9.28 2.09
N HIS A 144 -8.71 9.60 3.16
CA HIS A 144 -8.27 9.41 4.53
C HIS A 144 -9.00 8.19 5.12
N PRO A 145 -8.29 7.10 5.40
CA PRO A 145 -8.86 5.95 6.11
C PRO A 145 -9.33 6.33 7.51
N VAL A 146 -10.24 5.54 8.06
CA VAL A 146 -10.61 5.66 9.48
C VAL A 146 -9.39 5.29 10.34
N PRO A 147 -9.02 6.12 11.33
CA PRO A 147 -7.93 5.79 12.24
C PRO A 147 -8.19 4.49 13.00
N ASP A 148 -7.28 3.53 12.86
CA ASP A 148 -7.25 2.31 13.66
C ASP A 148 -6.44 2.59 14.94
N ILE A 149 -7.08 3.24 15.91
CA ILE A 149 -6.48 3.62 17.20
C ILE A 149 -7.42 3.19 18.30
N ASP A 150 -6.93 2.37 19.22
CA ASP A 150 -7.66 1.97 20.41
C ASP A 150 -8.11 3.18 21.23
N GLU A 151 -9.28 3.10 21.82
CA GLU A 151 -9.89 4.22 22.57
C GLU A 151 -9.00 4.70 23.71
N GLU A 152 -8.27 3.78 24.36
CA GLU A 152 -7.34 4.08 25.45
C GLU A 152 -6.14 4.93 24.97
N ASP A 153 -5.68 4.68 23.76
CA ASP A 153 -4.50 5.35 23.17
C ASP A 153 -4.83 6.70 22.54
N ARG A 154 -6.09 6.94 22.17
CA ARG A 154 -6.53 8.21 21.53
C ARG A 154 -6.11 9.46 22.29
N LYS A 155 -6.13 9.43 23.62
CA LYS A 155 -5.71 10.57 24.48
C LYS A 155 -4.24 10.89 24.35
N SER A 156 -3.43 9.90 24.01
CA SER A 156 -1.97 10.01 23.87
C SER A 156 -1.57 10.46 22.46
N VAL A 157 -2.43 10.24 21.44
CA VAL A 157 -2.17 10.65 20.06
C VAL A 157 -2.38 12.15 19.90
N LYS A 158 -1.32 12.87 19.52
CA LYS A 158 -1.32 14.33 19.29
C LYS A 158 -1.47 14.71 17.85
N ARG A 159 -1.09 13.81 16.93
CA ARG A 159 -1.25 13.96 15.49
C ARG A 159 -1.46 12.58 14.90
N TYR A 160 -2.39 12.48 14.00
CA TYR A 160 -2.63 11.31 13.15
C TYR A 160 -3.00 11.80 11.77
N GLU A 161 -2.17 11.52 10.80
CA GLU A 161 -2.39 11.86 9.41
C GLU A 161 -2.17 10.61 8.58
N ASP A 162 -3.22 10.07 8.00
CA ASP A 162 -3.17 8.91 7.13
C ASP A 162 -3.82 9.28 5.78
N THR A 163 -3.06 9.10 4.73
CA THR A 163 -3.51 9.42 3.37
C THR A 163 -3.19 8.26 2.46
N VAL A 164 -4.20 7.76 1.77
CA VAL A 164 -4.08 6.75 0.73
C VAL A 164 -4.41 7.37 -0.62
N THR A 165 -3.54 7.17 -1.59
CA THR A 165 -3.72 7.57 -2.98
C THR A 165 -3.76 6.34 -3.87
N LEU A 166 -4.87 6.14 -4.56
CA LEU A 166 -5.06 5.08 -5.54
C LEU A 166 -5.02 5.67 -6.95
N ARG A 167 -4.24 5.09 -7.84
CA ARG A 167 -4.38 5.31 -9.29
C ARG A 167 -5.13 4.14 -9.89
N LEU A 168 -6.14 4.46 -10.69
CA LEU A 168 -7.07 3.48 -11.25
C LEU A 168 -6.93 3.47 -12.77
N ASP A 169 -7.08 2.29 -13.36
CA ASP A 169 -7.26 2.18 -14.82
C ASP A 169 -8.68 2.60 -15.24
N ALA A 170 -8.98 2.43 -16.54
CA ALA A 170 -10.28 2.78 -17.11
C ALA A 170 -11.44 1.96 -16.53
N ASP A 171 -11.16 0.78 -16.02
CA ASP A 171 -12.16 -0.11 -15.39
C ASP A 171 -12.32 0.15 -13.89
N GLY A 172 -11.62 1.14 -13.32
CA GLY A 172 -11.63 1.43 -11.89
C GLY A 172 -10.77 0.47 -11.05
N VAL A 173 -9.96 -0.38 -11.69
CA VAL A 173 -9.06 -1.30 -10.98
C VAL A 173 -7.78 -0.57 -10.58
N PRO A 174 -7.33 -0.70 -9.32
CA PRO A 174 -6.09 -0.09 -8.87
C PRO A 174 -4.86 -0.58 -9.66
N ILE A 175 -4.04 0.35 -10.12
CA ILE A 175 -2.74 0.10 -10.76
C ILE A 175 -1.57 0.49 -9.86
N THR A 176 -1.78 1.45 -8.95
CA THR A 176 -0.83 1.77 -7.89
C THR A 176 -1.58 2.18 -6.62
N LEU A 177 -0.92 1.97 -5.48
CA LEU A 177 -1.27 2.53 -4.18
C LEU A 177 -0.06 3.28 -3.64
N ALA A 178 -0.29 4.45 -3.05
CA ALA A 178 0.68 5.12 -2.19
C ALA A 178 -0.03 5.48 -0.88
N ARG A 179 0.61 5.19 0.25
CA ARG A 179 0.12 5.55 1.58
C ARG A 179 1.18 6.35 2.33
N THR A 180 0.74 7.35 3.05
CA THR A 180 1.57 8.11 3.98
C THR A 180 0.83 8.18 5.31
N LEU A 181 1.47 7.70 6.37
CA LEU A 181 0.96 7.71 7.72
C LEU A 181 1.97 8.40 8.64
N ASP A 182 1.56 9.48 9.28
CA ASP A 182 2.34 10.21 10.26
C ASP A 182 1.59 10.23 11.60
N ILE A 183 2.22 9.67 12.64
CA ILE A 183 1.65 9.59 13.97
C ILE A 183 2.60 10.26 14.97
N LYS A 184 2.06 11.13 15.81
CA LYS A 184 2.77 11.65 16.99
C LYS A 184 2.01 11.25 18.24
N VAL A 185 2.69 10.54 19.12
CA VAL A 185 2.17 10.12 20.42
C VAL A 185 2.93 10.85 21.51
N SER A 186 2.23 11.30 22.54
CA SER A 186 2.84 11.90 23.71
C SER A 186 2.16 11.36 24.96
N LYS A 187 2.94 10.72 25.82
CA LYS A 187 2.48 10.18 27.11
C LYS A 187 3.40 10.68 28.21
N MET A 188 2.85 11.42 29.16
CA MET A 188 3.61 12.14 30.18
C MET A 188 4.61 13.14 29.54
N LEU A 189 5.91 12.98 29.78
CA LEU A 189 6.99 13.83 29.26
C LEU A 189 7.68 13.24 28.03
N ILE A 190 7.18 12.12 27.52
CA ILE A 190 7.80 11.40 26.40
C ILE A 190 6.96 11.60 25.14
N SER A 191 7.64 11.96 24.06
CA SER A 191 7.02 12.08 22.74
C SER A 191 7.71 11.16 21.74
N PHE A 192 6.91 10.44 20.97
CA PHE A 192 7.35 9.59 19.87
C PHE A 192 6.69 10.06 18.59
N THR A 193 7.44 9.99 17.49
CA THR A 193 6.93 10.21 16.15
C THR A 193 7.21 8.97 15.33
N VAL A 194 6.20 8.50 14.59
CA VAL A 194 6.31 7.42 13.62
C VAL A 194 5.84 7.96 12.28
N SER A 195 6.64 7.75 11.25
CA SER A 195 6.28 8.02 9.86
C SER A 195 6.40 6.71 9.09
N HIS A 196 5.35 6.40 8.33
CA HIS A 196 5.30 5.23 7.47
C HIS A 196 4.89 5.66 6.08
N ARG A 197 5.63 5.23 5.07
CA ARG A 197 5.35 5.46 3.66
C ARG A 197 5.39 4.16 2.92
N GLU A 198 4.39 3.97 2.10
CA GLU A 198 4.24 2.77 1.31
C GLU A 198 3.91 3.13 -0.13
N SER A 199 4.47 2.36 -1.06
CA SER A 199 4.08 2.42 -2.47
C SER A 199 4.01 1.01 -3.05
N ARG A 200 2.95 0.72 -3.81
CA ARG A 200 2.75 -0.57 -4.49
C ARG A 200 2.35 -0.36 -5.94
N ARG A 201 2.77 -1.28 -6.78
CA ARG A 201 2.26 -1.43 -8.16
C ARG A 201 1.56 -2.78 -8.28
N PHE A 202 0.48 -2.76 -9.04
CA PHE A 202 -0.35 -3.94 -9.21
C PHE A 202 -0.44 -4.36 -10.67
N THR A 203 -0.75 -5.63 -10.87
CA THR A 203 -1.14 -6.20 -12.17
C THR A 203 -2.33 -7.13 -11.99
N ARG A 204 -3.03 -7.40 -13.08
CA ARG A 204 -4.04 -8.46 -13.14
C ARG A 204 -3.35 -9.77 -13.53
N HIS A 205 -3.49 -10.79 -12.71
CA HIS A 205 -3.00 -12.13 -13.00
C HIS A 205 -4.04 -13.17 -12.57
N ALA A 206 -4.37 -14.11 -13.44
CA ALA A 206 -5.41 -15.14 -13.22
C ALA A 206 -6.77 -14.57 -12.73
N GLY A 207 -7.16 -13.37 -13.20
CA GLY A 207 -8.39 -12.69 -12.79
C GLY A 207 -8.33 -12.08 -11.38
N ARG A 208 -7.16 -11.99 -10.76
CA ARG A 208 -6.90 -11.38 -9.46
C ARG A 208 -6.00 -10.16 -9.59
N LEU A 209 -6.10 -9.26 -8.61
CA LEU A 209 -5.13 -8.21 -8.40
C LEU A 209 -3.93 -8.79 -7.66
N VAL A 210 -2.71 -8.55 -8.17
CA VAL A 210 -1.46 -9.02 -7.58
C VAL A 210 -0.48 -7.87 -7.53
N THR A 211 0.25 -7.73 -6.43
CA THR A 211 1.36 -6.78 -6.33
C THR A 211 2.54 -7.28 -7.18
N VAL A 212 3.15 -6.40 -7.97
CA VAL A 212 4.39 -6.72 -8.73
C VAL A 212 5.62 -6.04 -8.13
N SER A 213 5.43 -4.94 -7.42
CA SER A 213 6.49 -4.33 -6.62
C SER A 213 5.88 -3.57 -5.45
N ALA A 214 6.57 -3.57 -4.32
CA ALA A 214 6.24 -2.77 -3.16
C ALA A 214 7.49 -2.18 -2.53
N THR A 215 7.34 -1.00 -1.96
CA THR A 215 8.35 -0.37 -1.10
C THR A 215 7.65 0.18 0.12
N GLU A 216 8.21 -0.12 1.27
CA GLU A 216 7.76 0.37 2.57
C GLU A 216 8.94 1.04 3.29
N GLU A 217 8.71 2.24 3.79
CA GLU A 217 9.67 3.01 4.56
C GLU A 217 9.02 3.36 5.90
N SER A 218 9.65 2.93 6.99
CA SER A 218 9.23 3.26 8.34
C SER A 218 10.34 4.03 9.06
N GLN A 219 9.98 5.11 9.71
CA GLN A 219 10.89 5.91 10.52
C GLN A 219 10.25 6.16 11.88
N GLY A 220 11.04 6.06 12.93
CA GLY A 220 10.62 6.34 14.29
C GLY A 220 11.63 7.21 15.01
N SER A 221 11.14 8.14 15.84
CA SER A 221 12.01 8.94 16.70
C SER A 221 11.37 9.16 18.07
N GLY A 222 12.20 9.20 19.12
CA GLY A 222 11.79 9.44 20.50
C GLY A 222 12.96 9.27 21.47
N LEU A 223 12.92 9.96 22.60
CA LEU A 223 13.96 9.89 23.65
C LEU A 223 15.40 10.14 23.13
N GLY A 224 15.55 11.00 22.12
CA GLY A 224 16.87 11.28 21.53
C GLY A 224 17.42 10.17 20.61
N GLN A 225 16.61 9.17 20.30
CA GLN A 225 16.94 8.11 19.35
C GLN A 225 16.07 8.23 18.09
N SER A 226 16.64 7.89 16.97
CA SER A 226 15.92 7.76 15.70
C SER A 226 16.40 6.51 14.96
N GLY A 227 15.50 5.89 14.24
CA GLY A 227 15.81 4.73 13.42
C GLY A 227 14.70 4.49 12.42
N GLY A 228 15.00 3.67 11.43
CA GLY A 228 14.04 3.35 10.39
C GLY A 228 14.40 2.08 9.65
N SER A 229 13.53 1.70 8.76
CA SER A 229 13.75 0.60 7.83
C SER A 229 13.13 0.92 6.47
N THR A 230 13.75 0.39 5.43
CA THR A 230 13.18 0.35 4.08
C THR A 230 13.13 -1.09 3.64
N THR A 231 11.95 -1.59 3.33
CA THR A 231 11.73 -2.92 2.75
C THR A 231 11.26 -2.77 1.32
N ARG A 232 11.81 -3.58 0.42
CA ARG A 232 11.41 -3.66 -1.00
C ARG A 232 11.07 -5.08 -1.35
N TRP A 233 9.99 -5.26 -2.06
CA TRP A 233 9.53 -6.53 -2.62
C TRP A 233 9.48 -6.43 -4.14
N THR A 234 10.04 -7.42 -4.80
CA THR A 234 9.82 -7.68 -6.22
C THR A 234 9.03 -8.97 -6.33
N VAL A 235 7.90 -8.93 -7.02
CA VAL A 235 6.97 -10.05 -7.11
C VAL A 235 6.79 -10.44 -8.56
N THR A 236 7.09 -11.71 -8.87
CA THR A 236 7.01 -12.27 -10.22
C THR A 236 5.93 -13.35 -10.24
N PRO A 237 4.81 -13.18 -10.96
CA PRO A 237 3.84 -14.24 -11.22
C PRO A 237 4.49 -15.45 -11.90
N LEU A 238 4.08 -16.68 -11.48
CA LEU A 238 4.62 -17.95 -11.97
C LEU A 238 3.58 -18.72 -12.78
#